data_afe5e3b28622971dfc7e15f0b7edf2a6
#
_entry.id   afe5e3b28622971dfc7e15f0b7edf2a6
#
_cell.length_a   1.000
_cell.length_b   1.000
_cell.length_c   1.000
_cell.angle_alpha   90.00
_cell.angle_beta   90.00
_cell.angle_gamma   90.00
#
_symmetry.space_group_name_H-M   'P 1'
#
loop_
_entity.id
_entity.type
_entity.pdbx_description
1 polymer ?
#
loop_
_entity_poly.entity_id
_entity_poly.type
_entity_poly.pdbx_seq_one_letter_code
_entity_poly.pdbx_strand_id
1 'polypeptide(L)' 'MNDSFVTALNTQKSTTNWMDVIAHNMTN' A
#
# COMPACT_ATOMS: atom_id res chain seq x y z
N MET A 1 19.91 -9.43 7.21
CA MET A 1 19.98 -9.67 5.78
C MET A 1 18.96 -8.79 5.06
N ASN A 2 19.34 -8.20 3.96
CA ASN A 2 18.46 -7.31 3.22
C ASN A 2 17.44 -8.13 2.42
N ASP A 3 16.18 -8.02 2.77
CA ASP A 3 15.14 -8.74 2.06
C ASP A 3 14.31 -7.74 1.26
N SER A 4 14.79 -7.43 0.06
CA SER A 4 14.14 -6.44 -0.79
C SER A 4 12.77 -6.93 -1.27
N PHE A 5 12.57 -8.24 -1.35
CA PHE A 5 11.29 -8.80 -1.73
C PHE A 5 10.22 -8.48 -0.69
N VAL A 6 10.53 -8.74 0.58
CA VAL A 6 9.59 -8.43 1.66
C VAL A 6 9.34 -6.93 1.76
N THR A 7 10.38 -6.13 1.57
CA THR A 7 10.24 -4.68 1.59
C THR A 7 9.32 -4.21 0.46
N ALA A 8 9.46 -4.79 -0.73
CA ALA A 8 8.63 -4.44 -1.87
C ALA A 8 7.16 -4.80 -1.61
N LEU A 9 6.91 -5.97 -1.04
CA LEU A 9 5.55 -6.37 -0.70
C LEU A 9 4.94 -5.46 0.36
N ASN A 10 5.72 -5.06 1.35
CA ASN A 10 5.26 -4.17 2.39
C ASN A 10 4.90 -2.80 1.82
N THR A 11 5.72 -2.29 0.91
CA THR A 11 5.45 -1.03 0.23
C THR A 11 4.18 -1.13 -0.60
N GLN A 12 4.01 -2.25 -1.32
CA GLN A 12 2.83 -2.48 -2.15
C GLN A 12 1.56 -2.50 -1.29
N LYS A 13 1.62 -3.18 -0.15
CA LYS A 13 0.47 -3.24 0.75
C LYS A 13 0.12 -1.85 1.27
N SER A 14 1.13 -1.07 1.64
CA SER A 14 0.93 0.28 2.14
C SER A 14 0.28 1.16 1.07
N THR A 15 0.74 1.05 -0.17
CA THR A 15 0.18 1.80 -1.29
C THR A 15 -1.28 1.41 -1.53
N THR A 16 -1.58 0.12 -1.49
CA THR A 16 -2.95 -0.36 -1.69
C THR A 16 -3.88 0.16 -0.61
N ASN A 17 -3.43 0.15 0.65
CA ASN A 17 -4.23 0.69 1.75
C ASN A 17 -4.50 2.18 1.56
N TRP A 18 -3.48 2.92 1.12
CA TRP A 18 -3.62 4.35 0.91
C TRP A 18 -4.61 4.65 -0.21
N MET A 19 -4.50 3.89 -1.31
CA MET A 19 -5.40 4.06 -2.44
C MET A 19 -6.85 3.73 -2.05
N ASP A 20 -7.03 2.75 -1.20
CA ASP A 20 -8.35 2.36 -0.71
C ASP A 20 -8.98 3.51 0.07
N VAL A 21 -8.21 4.14 0.92
CA VAL A 21 -8.70 5.28 1.71
C VAL A 21 -9.08 6.45 0.80
N ILE A 22 -8.25 6.74 -0.19
CA ILE A 22 -8.51 7.83 -1.12
C ILE A 22 -9.77 7.55 -1.94
N ALA A 23 -9.91 6.32 -2.42
CA ALA A 23 -11.08 5.95 -3.22
C ALA A 23 -12.36 6.08 -2.40
N HIS A 24 -12.31 5.67 -1.13
CA HIS A 24 -13.45 5.80 -0.24
C HIS A 24 -13.83 7.27 -0.01
N ASN A 25 -12.82 8.10 0.18
CA ASN A 25 -13.04 9.52 0.39
C ASN A 25 -13.66 10.19 -0.84
N MET A 26 -13.24 9.77 -2.03
CA MET A 26 -13.77 10.35 -3.26
C MET A 26 -15.22 9.92 -3.51
N THR A 27 -15.55 8.71 -3.16
CA THR A 27 -16.91 8.21 -3.32
C THR A 27 -17.86 8.86 -2.31
N ASN A 28 -17.34 9.12 -1.14
CA ASN A 28 -18.14 9.68 -0.07
C ASN A 28 -18.16 11.20 -0.18
#